data_3f27c8f64c3c774fe4127e525c83f2c6
#
_entry.id   3f27c8f64c3c774fe4127e525c83f2c6
#
_cell.length_a   1.000
_cell.length_b   1.000
_cell.length_c   1.000
_cell.angle_alpha   90.00
_cell.angle_beta   90.00
_cell.angle_gamma   90.00
#
_symmetry.space_group_name_H-M   'P 1'
#
loop_
_entity.id
_entity.type
_entity.pdbx_description
1 polymer ?
#
loop_
_entity_poly.entity_id
_entity_poly.type
_entity_poly.pdbx_seq_one_letter_code
_entity_poly.pdbx_strand_id
1 'polypeptide(L)'
;MSILEETYTLTGGTEIPRLGLGTWFIDDDKAADAVRAAVEIGYRHIDTAQAYGNERGVGEGVRTSGVAREELFVSTKIAAEVKDYDAAVGSIQGSLETMGLDYIDLMLIHAPQPWDEFRTGDYAEGNREVWRALEEAQQAGTVRTIGVSNFLRSDLEHLLEHAEVVPHVNQLLVHAGNTPRELLEFCEAQGIRVQAYSPIAHGAILENPDVQAMAERYGVTVPQLCIRYTLQLGTVSLPKTANPEHMRANAQVDFEISAEDMAALEGLEARDYGEHAGFPVFSGK
;
A
#
# COMPACT_ATOMS: atom_id res chain seq x y z
N MET A 1 14.56 18.32 0.48
CA MET A 1 14.08 17.49 1.63
C MET A 1 14.04 16.08 1.11
N SER A 2 14.53 15.09 1.86
CA SER A 2 14.51 13.70 1.39
C SER A 2 13.07 13.19 1.37
N ILE A 3 12.70 12.38 0.37
CA ILE A 3 11.38 11.73 0.29
C ILE A 3 11.03 10.94 1.57
N LEU A 4 12.03 10.47 2.30
CA LEU A 4 11.86 9.76 3.57
C LEU A 4 11.38 10.65 4.72
N GLU A 5 11.47 11.98 4.57
CA GLU A 5 11.01 12.99 5.54
C GLU A 5 9.67 13.61 5.13
N GLU A 6 9.18 13.30 3.93
CA GLU A 6 7.94 13.86 3.39
C GLU A 6 6.74 13.02 3.79
N THR A 7 5.66 13.70 4.21
CA THR A 7 4.40 13.07 4.60
C THR A 7 3.22 13.64 3.81
N TYR A 8 2.10 12.94 3.86
CA TYR A 8 0.77 13.48 3.58
C TYR A 8 -0.03 13.50 4.87
N THR A 9 -0.84 14.54 5.06
CA THR A 9 -1.83 14.56 6.13
C THR A 9 -3.08 13.83 5.65
N LEU A 10 -3.48 12.76 6.34
CA LEU A 10 -4.74 12.05 6.11
C LEU A 10 -5.92 12.82 6.71
N THR A 11 -7.13 12.52 6.27
CA THR A 11 -8.34 13.00 6.94
C THR A 11 -8.28 12.59 8.42
N GLY A 12 -8.53 13.54 9.34
CA GLY A 12 -8.34 13.30 10.77
C GLY A 12 -6.97 13.70 11.33
N GLY A 13 -6.02 14.14 10.47
CA GLY A 13 -4.78 14.78 10.90
C GLY A 13 -3.59 13.86 11.11
N THR A 14 -3.72 12.56 10.85
CA THR A 14 -2.59 11.61 10.94
C THR A 14 -1.65 11.81 9.75
N GLU A 15 -0.35 11.91 10.03
CA GLU A 15 0.69 11.99 8.99
C GLU A 15 1.09 10.60 8.52
N ILE A 16 1.10 10.39 7.18
CA ILE A 16 1.56 9.16 6.54
C ILE A 16 2.80 9.45 5.67
N PRO A 17 3.94 8.74 5.86
CA PRO A 17 5.10 8.91 4.98
C PRO A 17 4.78 8.59 3.52
N ARG A 18 5.30 9.41 2.60
CA ARG A 18 5.04 9.30 1.17
C ARG A 18 5.69 8.07 0.52
N LEU A 19 6.75 7.55 1.12
CA LEU A 19 7.43 6.33 0.70
C LEU A 19 7.43 5.31 1.83
N GLY A 20 6.97 4.09 1.56
CA GLY A 20 6.97 2.98 2.50
C GLY A 20 7.69 1.75 1.96
N LEU A 21 7.99 0.80 2.85
CA LEU A 21 8.48 -0.53 2.51
C LEU A 21 7.31 -1.51 2.42
N GLY A 22 7.03 -2.08 1.24
CA GLY A 22 6.15 -3.23 1.09
C GLY A 22 6.87 -4.52 1.48
N THR A 23 6.16 -5.47 2.09
CA THR A 23 6.75 -6.73 2.61
C THR A 23 6.22 -8.00 1.94
N TRP A 24 5.34 -7.90 0.94
CA TRP A 24 4.85 -9.07 0.22
C TRP A 24 6.00 -9.90 -0.37
N PHE A 25 5.96 -11.24 -0.26
CA PHE A 25 7.06 -12.15 -0.61
C PHE A 25 8.38 -11.91 0.16
N ILE A 26 8.35 -11.34 1.33
CA ILE A 26 9.44 -11.45 2.29
C ILE A 26 9.05 -12.52 3.30
N ASP A 27 9.85 -13.57 3.40
CA ASP A 27 9.61 -14.66 4.35
C ASP A 27 9.60 -14.13 5.79
N ASP A 28 8.78 -14.73 6.65
CA ASP A 28 8.59 -14.24 8.03
C ASP A 28 9.90 -14.21 8.83
N ASP A 29 10.80 -15.19 8.62
CA ASP A 29 12.11 -15.26 9.26
C ASP A 29 13.12 -14.20 8.77
N LYS A 30 12.82 -13.53 7.64
CA LYS A 30 13.64 -12.47 7.04
C LYS A 30 13.03 -11.08 7.22
N ALA A 31 11.75 -11.02 7.55
CA ALA A 31 11.01 -9.76 7.60
C ALA A 31 11.57 -8.80 8.67
N ALA A 32 11.98 -9.31 9.83
CA ALA A 32 12.56 -8.50 10.89
C ALA A 32 13.86 -7.80 10.45
N ASP A 33 14.74 -8.50 9.75
CA ASP A 33 15.99 -7.92 9.22
C ASP A 33 15.71 -6.87 8.15
N ALA A 34 14.76 -7.14 7.25
CA ALA A 34 14.36 -6.18 6.21
C ALA A 34 13.78 -4.89 6.82
N VAL A 35 12.94 -4.99 7.84
CA VAL A 35 12.37 -3.83 8.54
C VAL A 35 13.46 -3.03 9.25
N ARG A 36 14.36 -3.68 10.00
CA ARG A 36 15.48 -3.01 10.66
C ARG A 36 16.37 -2.26 9.67
N ALA A 37 16.72 -2.90 8.54
CA ALA A 37 17.51 -2.26 7.50
C ALA A 37 16.80 -1.05 6.88
N ALA A 38 15.49 -1.14 6.63
CA ALA A 38 14.71 -0.02 6.12
C ALA A 38 14.68 1.16 7.12
N VAL A 39 14.44 0.88 8.41
CA VAL A 39 14.41 1.91 9.46
C VAL A 39 15.78 2.57 9.63
N GLU A 40 16.89 1.79 9.57
CA GLU A 40 18.25 2.31 9.60
C GLU A 40 18.55 3.25 8.41
N ILE A 41 18.00 2.97 7.24
CA ILE A 41 18.11 3.83 6.04
C ILE A 41 17.29 5.11 6.19
N GLY A 42 16.25 5.09 7.01
CA GLY A 42 15.38 6.25 7.27
C GLY A 42 13.92 6.05 6.91
N TYR A 43 13.52 4.85 6.44
CA TYR A 43 12.10 4.56 6.25
C TYR A 43 11.34 4.64 7.57
N ARG A 44 10.12 5.16 7.50
CA ARG A 44 9.21 5.26 8.65
C ARG A 44 7.84 4.64 8.39
N HIS A 45 7.60 4.11 7.20
CA HIS A 45 6.36 3.42 6.84
C HIS A 45 6.66 1.98 6.40
N ILE A 46 6.03 1.01 7.08
CA ILE A 46 6.14 -0.43 6.81
C ILE A 46 4.74 -0.98 6.52
N ASP A 47 4.56 -1.60 5.36
CA ASP A 47 3.29 -2.17 4.91
C ASP A 47 3.37 -3.70 4.86
N THR A 48 2.46 -4.37 5.54
CA THR A 48 2.28 -5.82 5.52
C THR A 48 0.82 -6.21 5.34
N ALA A 49 0.46 -7.48 5.52
CA ALA A 49 -0.90 -8.01 5.55
C ALA A 49 -0.93 -9.38 6.22
N GLN A 50 -2.08 -9.76 6.79
CA GLN A 50 -2.31 -11.13 7.31
C GLN A 50 -2.03 -12.21 6.27
N ALA A 51 -2.49 -11.98 5.03
CA ALA A 51 -2.28 -12.91 3.92
C ALA A 51 -0.82 -13.13 3.51
N TYR A 52 0.12 -12.27 3.96
CA TYR A 52 1.54 -12.43 3.63
C TYR A 52 2.23 -13.43 4.55
N GLY A 53 1.64 -13.76 5.71
CA GLY A 53 2.18 -14.71 6.68
C GLY A 53 3.45 -14.24 7.37
N ASN A 54 3.75 -12.93 7.37
CA ASN A 54 4.99 -12.37 7.89
C ASN A 54 4.80 -11.25 8.94
N GLU A 55 3.57 -11.08 9.45
CA GLU A 55 3.27 -10.08 10.48
C GLU A 55 4.12 -10.24 11.75
N ARG A 56 4.43 -11.49 12.15
CA ARG A 56 5.29 -11.77 13.32
C ARG A 56 6.69 -11.19 13.13
N GLY A 57 7.32 -11.47 11.99
CA GLY A 57 8.65 -10.95 11.65
C GLY A 57 8.65 -9.44 11.48
N VAL A 58 7.62 -8.86 10.84
CA VAL A 58 7.46 -7.41 10.71
C VAL A 58 7.35 -6.77 12.10
N GLY A 59 6.49 -7.28 12.98
CA GLY A 59 6.34 -6.79 14.35
C GLY A 59 7.63 -6.87 15.16
N GLU A 60 8.40 -7.97 15.04
CA GLU A 60 9.72 -8.10 15.64
C GLU A 60 10.67 -7.00 15.12
N GLY A 61 10.73 -6.78 13.80
CA GLY A 61 11.53 -5.75 13.19
C GLY A 61 11.18 -4.36 13.69
N VAL A 62 9.89 -4.03 13.81
CA VAL A 62 9.38 -2.77 14.37
C VAL A 62 9.85 -2.58 15.81
N ARG A 63 9.62 -3.57 16.70
CA ARG A 63 9.98 -3.48 18.12
C ARG A 63 11.49 -3.41 18.38
N THR A 64 12.30 -3.93 17.44
CA THR A 64 13.77 -4.00 17.58
C THR A 64 14.50 -3.07 16.62
N SER A 65 13.80 -2.14 15.96
CA SER A 65 14.35 -1.19 14.99
C SER A 65 15.28 -0.12 15.57
N GLY A 66 15.20 0.12 16.89
CA GLY A 66 16.01 1.11 17.57
C GLY A 66 15.44 2.53 17.56
N VAL A 67 14.25 2.74 16.92
CA VAL A 67 13.50 4.00 16.99
C VAL A 67 12.24 3.83 17.83
N ALA A 68 11.68 4.93 18.32
CA ALA A 68 10.45 4.88 19.12
C ALA A 68 9.26 4.42 18.25
N ARG A 69 8.31 3.67 18.85
CA ARG A 69 7.16 3.11 18.10
C ARG A 69 6.32 4.19 17.41
N GLU A 70 6.19 5.34 18.02
CA GLU A 70 5.45 6.50 17.52
C GLU A 70 6.10 7.18 16.32
N GLU A 71 7.37 6.90 16.04
CA GLU A 71 8.06 7.38 14.84
C GLU A 71 7.78 6.49 13.61
N LEU A 72 7.20 5.29 13.82
CA LEU A 72 6.91 4.35 12.76
C LEU A 72 5.42 4.35 12.42
N PHE A 73 5.12 4.34 11.14
CA PHE A 73 3.79 4.11 10.58
C PHE A 73 3.72 2.66 10.08
N VAL A 74 2.95 1.82 10.76
CA VAL A 74 2.80 0.40 10.44
C VAL A 74 1.41 0.15 9.89
N SER A 75 1.32 -0.39 8.66
CA SER A 75 0.07 -0.79 8.05
C SER A 75 -0.02 -2.31 7.86
N THR A 76 -1.21 -2.84 8.10
CA THR A 76 -1.58 -4.23 7.79
C THR A 76 -2.99 -4.32 7.25
N LYS A 77 -3.42 -5.52 6.84
CA LYS A 77 -4.69 -5.74 6.15
C LYS A 77 -5.40 -6.97 6.69
N ILE A 78 -6.69 -6.82 6.99
CA ILE A 78 -7.60 -7.94 7.26
C ILE A 78 -7.71 -8.79 5.99
N ALA A 79 -7.61 -10.10 6.11
CA ALA A 79 -7.71 -11.03 4.98
C ALA A 79 -9.01 -10.79 4.16
N ALA A 80 -8.90 -10.89 2.84
CA ALA A 80 -10.01 -10.61 1.92
C ALA A 80 -11.24 -11.50 2.13
N GLU A 81 -11.04 -12.69 2.70
CA GLU A 81 -12.06 -13.69 3.00
C GLU A 81 -12.92 -13.33 4.23
N VAL A 82 -12.43 -12.42 5.08
CA VAL A 82 -13.17 -11.94 6.26
C VAL A 82 -14.26 -10.96 5.81
N LYS A 83 -15.53 -11.34 6.03
CA LYS A 83 -16.71 -10.59 5.57
C LYS A 83 -17.82 -10.54 6.63
N ASP A 84 -17.48 -10.71 7.90
CA ASP A 84 -18.40 -10.55 9.03
C ASP A 84 -17.72 -9.82 10.18
N TYR A 85 -18.52 -9.22 11.03
CA TYR A 85 -18.08 -8.38 12.14
C TYR A 85 -17.22 -9.16 13.17
N ASP A 86 -17.67 -10.31 13.63
CA ASP A 86 -16.99 -11.04 14.71
C ASP A 86 -15.63 -11.56 14.24
N ALA A 87 -15.56 -12.06 12.99
CA ALA A 87 -14.30 -12.46 12.37
C ALA A 87 -13.35 -11.27 12.17
N ALA A 88 -13.88 -10.09 11.84
CA ALA A 88 -13.07 -8.87 11.69
C ALA A 88 -12.49 -8.43 13.05
N VAL A 89 -13.28 -8.43 14.13
CA VAL A 89 -12.79 -8.14 15.49
C VAL A 89 -11.68 -9.11 15.87
N GLY A 90 -11.88 -10.42 15.64
CA GLY A 90 -10.87 -11.44 15.88
C GLY A 90 -9.59 -11.24 15.06
N SER A 91 -9.72 -10.82 13.79
CA SER A 91 -8.62 -10.52 12.90
C SER A 91 -7.79 -9.31 13.36
N ILE A 92 -8.44 -8.23 13.80
CA ILE A 92 -7.77 -7.04 14.33
C ILE A 92 -6.94 -7.41 15.56
N GLN A 93 -7.55 -8.12 16.53
CA GLN A 93 -6.87 -8.58 17.72
C GLN A 93 -5.71 -9.52 17.39
N GLY A 94 -5.92 -10.46 16.46
CA GLY A 94 -4.90 -11.40 15.99
C GLY A 94 -3.67 -10.73 15.39
N SER A 95 -3.84 -9.65 14.60
CA SER A 95 -2.72 -8.88 14.06
C SER A 95 -1.92 -8.17 15.15
N LEU A 96 -2.60 -7.54 16.12
CA LEU A 96 -1.94 -6.90 17.28
C LEU A 96 -1.10 -7.91 18.07
N GLU A 97 -1.67 -9.09 18.39
CA GLU A 97 -0.98 -10.15 19.11
C GLU A 97 0.19 -10.71 18.32
N THR A 98 0.00 -11.00 17.02
CA THR A 98 1.01 -11.58 16.14
C THR A 98 2.20 -10.63 15.97
N MET A 99 1.95 -9.35 15.77
CA MET A 99 3.01 -8.33 15.67
C MET A 99 3.57 -7.94 17.05
N GLY A 100 2.84 -8.20 18.14
CA GLY A 100 3.20 -7.76 19.50
C GLY A 100 3.22 -6.25 19.62
N LEU A 101 2.22 -5.57 19.03
CA LEU A 101 2.08 -4.11 19.05
C LEU A 101 0.82 -3.72 19.82
N ASP A 102 0.89 -2.59 20.53
CA ASP A 102 -0.25 -2.04 21.28
C ASP A 102 -1.27 -1.35 20.36
N TYR A 103 -0.83 -0.89 19.20
CA TYR A 103 -1.67 -0.29 18.17
C TYR A 103 -1.07 -0.46 16.76
N ILE A 104 -1.95 -0.35 15.76
CA ILE A 104 -1.64 -0.33 14.33
C ILE A 104 -1.95 1.07 13.79
N ASP A 105 -1.06 1.65 12.96
CA ASP A 105 -1.27 3.00 12.40
C ASP A 105 -2.33 3.00 11.29
N LEU A 106 -2.36 1.96 10.45
CA LEU A 106 -3.37 1.82 9.39
C LEU A 106 -3.78 0.36 9.23
N MET A 107 -5.07 0.09 9.28
CA MET A 107 -5.62 -1.22 8.98
C MET A 107 -6.59 -1.14 7.81
N LEU A 108 -6.41 -2.04 6.84
CA LEU A 108 -7.17 -2.06 5.60
C LEU A 108 -8.04 -3.31 5.47
N ILE A 109 -9.19 -3.21 4.80
CA ILE A 109 -9.82 -4.36 4.17
C ILE A 109 -8.99 -4.71 2.92
N HIS A 110 -8.42 -5.92 2.82
CA HIS A 110 -7.43 -6.28 1.78
C HIS A 110 -8.01 -6.28 0.36
N ALA A 111 -9.28 -6.69 0.22
CA ALA A 111 -10.02 -6.59 -1.03
C ALA A 111 -11.52 -6.55 -0.77
N PRO A 112 -12.33 -6.01 -1.70
CA PRO A 112 -13.79 -5.95 -1.54
C PRO A 112 -14.45 -7.33 -1.61
N GLN A 113 -13.82 -8.31 -2.28
CA GLN A 113 -14.29 -9.71 -2.36
C GLN A 113 -13.17 -10.66 -1.88
N PRO A 114 -13.51 -11.91 -1.46
CA PRO A 114 -12.54 -12.99 -1.33
C PRO A 114 -11.74 -13.18 -2.63
N TRP A 115 -10.49 -13.64 -2.52
CA TRP A 115 -9.60 -13.71 -3.69
C TRP A 115 -10.08 -14.69 -4.77
N ASP A 116 -10.77 -15.77 -4.40
CA ASP A 116 -11.34 -16.74 -5.33
C ASP A 116 -12.61 -16.23 -6.05
N GLU A 117 -13.27 -15.22 -5.48
CA GLU A 117 -14.43 -14.54 -6.05
C GLU A 117 -14.16 -13.09 -6.43
N PHE A 118 -12.89 -12.71 -6.57
CA PHE A 118 -12.48 -11.33 -6.85
C PHE A 118 -13.15 -10.81 -8.15
N ARG A 119 -13.82 -9.67 -8.04
CA ARG A 119 -14.63 -9.02 -9.10
C ARG A 119 -15.89 -9.78 -9.52
N THR A 120 -16.29 -10.85 -8.85
CA THR A 120 -17.46 -11.66 -9.27
C THR A 120 -18.57 -11.76 -8.22
N GLY A 121 -18.27 -11.64 -6.94
CA GLY A 121 -19.23 -11.74 -5.84
C GLY A 121 -19.76 -10.37 -5.37
N ASP A 122 -20.96 -10.37 -4.79
CA ASP A 122 -21.48 -9.22 -4.04
C ASP A 122 -21.21 -9.40 -2.54
N TYR A 123 -20.35 -8.54 -2.02
CA TYR A 123 -19.92 -8.55 -0.63
C TYR A 123 -20.11 -7.18 0.04
N ALA A 124 -21.00 -6.31 -0.49
CA ALA A 124 -21.25 -4.98 0.02
C ALA A 124 -21.63 -5.02 1.51
N GLU A 125 -22.55 -5.92 1.90
CA GLU A 125 -22.96 -6.10 3.31
C GLU A 125 -21.78 -6.56 4.18
N GLY A 126 -21.05 -7.57 3.74
CA GLY A 126 -19.89 -8.09 4.48
C GLY A 126 -18.81 -7.04 4.67
N ASN A 127 -18.54 -6.22 3.65
CA ASN A 127 -17.60 -5.10 3.76
C ASN A 127 -18.06 -4.06 4.79
N ARG A 128 -19.36 -3.77 4.88
CA ARG A 128 -19.93 -2.88 5.91
C ARG A 128 -19.74 -3.43 7.33
N GLU A 129 -19.95 -4.74 7.52
CA GLU A 129 -19.72 -5.39 8.81
C GLU A 129 -18.24 -5.33 9.23
N VAL A 130 -17.32 -5.59 8.32
CA VAL A 130 -15.88 -5.43 8.58
C VAL A 130 -15.52 -3.98 8.84
N TRP A 131 -16.13 -3.04 8.10
CA TRP A 131 -15.89 -1.61 8.28
C TRP A 131 -16.32 -1.14 9.67
N ARG A 132 -17.48 -1.58 10.15
CA ARG A 132 -17.97 -1.28 11.50
C ARG A 132 -16.99 -1.75 12.58
N ALA A 133 -16.42 -2.95 12.43
CA ALA A 133 -15.38 -3.43 13.35
C ALA A 133 -14.11 -2.56 13.32
N LEU A 134 -13.72 -2.06 12.14
CA LEU A 134 -12.59 -1.13 12.01
C LEU A 134 -12.88 0.23 12.65
N GLU A 135 -14.09 0.79 12.48
CA GLU A 135 -14.51 2.04 13.11
C GLU A 135 -14.48 1.94 14.65
N GLU A 136 -14.96 0.83 15.20
CA GLU A 136 -14.90 0.56 16.64
C GLU A 136 -13.45 0.40 17.15
N ALA A 137 -12.57 -0.26 16.39
CA ALA A 137 -11.14 -0.39 16.71
C ALA A 137 -10.44 0.98 16.66
N GLN A 138 -10.82 1.84 15.72
CA GLN A 138 -10.32 3.21 15.65
C GLN A 138 -10.80 4.04 16.85
N GLN A 139 -12.06 3.94 17.20
CA GLN A 139 -12.61 4.62 18.38
C GLN A 139 -11.95 4.15 19.68
N ALA A 140 -11.63 2.85 19.77
CA ALA A 140 -10.88 2.28 20.90
C ALA A 140 -9.39 2.67 20.93
N GLY A 141 -8.84 3.20 19.83
CA GLY A 141 -7.45 3.61 19.69
C GLY A 141 -6.46 2.46 19.41
N THR A 142 -6.94 1.25 19.19
CA THR A 142 -6.10 0.09 18.79
C THR A 142 -5.70 0.14 17.32
N VAL A 143 -6.46 0.88 16.49
CA VAL A 143 -6.13 1.22 15.11
C VAL A 143 -6.24 2.75 14.97
N ARG A 144 -5.22 3.42 14.47
CA ARG A 144 -5.22 4.89 14.36
C ARG A 144 -5.97 5.40 13.14
N THR A 145 -5.79 4.74 12.00
CA THR A 145 -6.46 5.06 10.73
C THR A 145 -6.95 3.79 10.06
N ILE A 146 -8.06 3.90 9.35
CA ILE A 146 -8.72 2.76 8.70
C ILE A 146 -8.89 3.03 7.22
N GLY A 147 -8.85 1.98 6.40
CA GLY A 147 -8.94 2.13 4.97
C GLY A 147 -9.29 0.82 4.27
N VAL A 148 -9.17 0.86 2.97
CA VAL A 148 -9.49 -0.27 2.09
C VAL A 148 -8.38 -0.50 1.07
N SER A 149 -8.40 -1.64 0.41
CA SER A 149 -7.48 -1.97 -0.68
C SER A 149 -8.24 -2.63 -1.82
N ASN A 150 -7.87 -2.30 -3.05
CA ASN A 150 -8.49 -2.83 -4.27
C ASN A 150 -9.99 -2.50 -4.44
N PHE A 151 -10.51 -1.52 -3.72
CA PHE A 151 -11.88 -1.05 -3.89
C PHE A 151 -11.99 -0.18 -5.16
N LEU A 152 -12.92 -0.54 -6.04
CA LEU A 152 -13.34 0.29 -7.16
C LEU A 152 -14.31 1.37 -6.68
N ARG A 153 -14.66 2.28 -7.58
CA ARG A 153 -15.60 3.35 -7.29
C ARG A 153 -16.93 2.83 -6.75
N SER A 154 -17.51 1.79 -7.36
CA SER A 154 -18.76 1.19 -6.88
C SER A 154 -18.66 0.60 -5.48
N ASP A 155 -17.52 -0.07 -5.16
CA ASP A 155 -17.29 -0.62 -3.84
C ASP A 155 -17.20 0.49 -2.79
N LEU A 156 -16.50 1.60 -3.13
CA LEU A 156 -16.40 2.79 -2.27
C LEU A 156 -17.74 3.48 -2.09
N GLU A 157 -18.53 3.67 -3.15
CA GLU A 157 -19.86 4.28 -3.08
C GLU A 157 -20.78 3.51 -2.13
N HIS A 158 -20.83 2.16 -2.24
CA HIS A 158 -21.60 1.31 -1.33
C HIS A 158 -21.12 1.39 0.13
N LEU A 159 -19.81 1.48 0.35
CA LEU A 159 -19.27 1.63 1.70
C LEU A 159 -19.63 3.00 2.29
N LEU A 160 -19.44 4.06 1.51
CA LEU A 160 -19.67 5.45 1.94
C LEU A 160 -21.14 5.76 2.26
N GLU A 161 -22.10 5.02 1.68
CA GLU A 161 -23.53 5.18 2.01
C GLU A 161 -23.84 4.91 3.49
N HIS A 162 -22.99 4.14 4.19
CA HIS A 162 -23.24 3.66 5.56
C HIS A 162 -22.08 3.92 6.53
N ALA A 163 -20.92 4.27 6.05
CA ALA A 163 -19.72 4.52 6.86
C ALA A 163 -19.88 5.80 7.71
N GLU A 164 -19.57 5.72 8.99
CA GLU A 164 -19.43 6.90 9.86
C GLU A 164 -18.09 7.61 9.63
N VAL A 165 -17.06 6.85 9.30
CA VAL A 165 -15.72 7.34 8.97
C VAL A 165 -15.41 7.06 7.50
N VAL A 166 -15.08 8.11 6.73
CA VAL A 166 -14.59 7.95 5.35
C VAL A 166 -13.26 7.19 5.39
N PRO A 167 -13.02 6.20 4.51
CA PRO A 167 -11.73 5.55 4.43
C PRO A 167 -10.59 6.57 4.27
N HIS A 168 -9.57 6.50 5.12
CA HIS A 168 -8.42 7.39 5.02
C HIS A 168 -7.56 7.05 3.80
N VAL A 169 -7.53 5.78 3.44
CA VAL A 169 -6.68 5.23 2.39
C VAL A 169 -7.43 4.22 1.53
N ASN A 170 -7.18 4.24 0.21
CA ASN A 170 -7.44 3.13 -0.70
C ASN A 170 -6.10 2.68 -1.32
N GLN A 171 -5.64 1.46 -1.00
CA GLN A 171 -4.40 0.91 -1.52
C GLN A 171 -4.67 0.17 -2.85
N LEU A 172 -4.07 0.64 -3.94
CA LEU A 172 -4.36 0.22 -5.31
C LEU A 172 -3.11 -0.21 -6.07
N LEU A 173 -3.29 -1.08 -7.07
CA LEU A 173 -2.28 -1.35 -8.09
C LEU A 173 -2.12 -0.10 -8.97
N VAL A 174 -1.01 0.62 -8.79
CA VAL A 174 -0.70 1.81 -9.59
C VAL A 174 0.77 1.80 -10.01
N HIS A 175 1.00 1.83 -11.31
CA HIS A 175 2.33 1.95 -11.91
C HIS A 175 2.21 2.56 -13.31
N ALA A 176 3.33 2.91 -13.94
CA ALA A 176 3.35 3.32 -15.33
C ALA A 176 2.74 2.21 -16.21
N GLY A 177 1.76 2.56 -17.04
CA GLY A 177 0.97 1.60 -17.84
C GLY A 177 -0.24 0.97 -17.11
N ASN A 178 -0.46 1.28 -15.84
CA ASN A 178 -1.69 0.95 -15.11
C ASN A 178 -2.05 2.07 -14.12
N THR A 179 -2.57 3.17 -14.66
CA THR A 179 -2.98 4.34 -13.87
C THR A 179 -4.49 4.51 -13.95
N PRO A 180 -5.24 4.10 -12.91
CA PRO A 180 -6.70 4.22 -12.89
C PRO A 180 -7.13 5.67 -12.58
N ARG A 181 -6.96 6.58 -13.56
CA ARG A 181 -7.11 8.04 -13.39
C ARG A 181 -8.44 8.42 -12.75
N GLU A 182 -9.55 7.92 -13.28
CA GLU A 182 -10.89 8.23 -12.76
C GLU A 182 -11.08 7.81 -11.29
N LEU A 183 -10.47 6.68 -10.89
CA LEU A 183 -10.53 6.21 -9.51
C LEU A 183 -9.63 7.05 -8.58
N LEU A 184 -8.44 7.48 -9.07
CA LEU A 184 -7.56 8.39 -8.31
C LEU A 184 -8.28 9.72 -8.04
N GLU A 185 -8.91 10.31 -9.07
CA GLU A 185 -9.67 11.55 -8.96
C GLU A 185 -10.90 11.40 -8.03
N PHE A 186 -11.60 10.27 -8.12
CA PHE A 186 -12.70 9.97 -7.21
C PHE A 186 -12.22 9.89 -5.75
N CYS A 187 -11.14 9.15 -5.48
CA CYS A 187 -10.56 9.04 -4.15
C CYS A 187 -10.16 10.42 -3.61
N GLU A 188 -9.48 11.24 -4.41
CA GLU A 188 -9.08 12.60 -4.03
C GLU A 188 -10.29 13.48 -3.68
N ALA A 189 -11.34 13.43 -4.49
CA ALA A 189 -12.57 14.17 -4.26
C ALA A 189 -13.29 13.77 -2.96
N GLN A 190 -13.12 12.51 -2.50
CA GLN A 190 -13.66 12.00 -1.24
C GLN A 190 -12.71 12.22 -0.05
N GLY A 191 -11.53 12.80 -0.25
CA GLY A 191 -10.51 12.94 0.79
C GLY A 191 -9.79 11.63 1.13
N ILE A 192 -9.86 10.61 0.26
CA ILE A 192 -9.22 9.30 0.41
C ILE A 192 -7.83 9.35 -0.22
N ARG A 193 -6.77 9.11 0.55
CA ARG A 193 -5.40 9.03 0.03
C ARG A 193 -5.19 7.70 -0.68
N VAL A 194 -4.62 7.73 -1.88
CA VAL A 194 -4.25 6.49 -2.57
C VAL A 194 -2.83 6.06 -2.17
N GLN A 195 -2.67 4.77 -1.85
CA GLN A 195 -1.36 4.11 -1.76
C GLN A 195 -1.16 3.25 -3.01
N ALA A 196 -0.02 3.40 -3.66
CA ALA A 196 0.36 2.69 -4.87
C ALA A 196 1.24 1.49 -4.52
N TYR A 197 0.69 0.27 -4.57
CA TYR A 197 1.52 -0.94 -4.47
C TYR A 197 2.03 -1.37 -5.85
N SER A 198 3.10 -2.17 -5.88
CA SER A 198 3.79 -2.66 -7.09
C SER A 198 4.16 -1.55 -8.09
N PRO A 199 4.81 -0.45 -7.65
CA PRO A 199 5.11 0.68 -8.52
C PRO A 199 6.02 0.32 -9.71
N ILE A 200 6.73 -0.82 -9.65
CA ILE A 200 7.59 -1.37 -10.72
C ILE A 200 6.96 -2.57 -11.44
N ALA A 201 5.63 -2.75 -11.36
CA ALA A 201 4.87 -3.79 -12.08
C ALA A 201 5.47 -5.20 -11.95
N HIS A 202 5.94 -5.60 -10.77
CA HIS A 202 6.66 -6.87 -10.55
C HIS A 202 7.87 -7.11 -11.45
N GLY A 203 8.49 -6.03 -11.93
CA GLY A 203 9.64 -6.10 -12.83
C GLY A 203 9.29 -6.11 -14.32
N ALA A 204 8.01 -6.25 -14.69
CA ALA A 204 7.58 -6.26 -16.09
C ALA A 204 8.00 -5.01 -16.87
N ILE A 205 8.08 -3.86 -16.18
CA ILE A 205 8.45 -2.57 -16.78
C ILE A 205 9.96 -2.40 -16.97
N LEU A 206 10.80 -3.21 -16.31
CA LEU A 206 12.25 -3.04 -16.32
C LEU A 206 12.86 -3.22 -17.71
N GLU A 207 12.27 -4.08 -18.53
CA GLU A 207 12.72 -4.40 -19.88
C GLU A 207 12.05 -3.53 -20.97
N ASN A 208 11.20 -2.58 -20.58
CA ASN A 208 10.55 -1.69 -21.54
C ASN A 208 11.56 -0.66 -22.06
N PRO A 209 11.86 -0.64 -23.39
CA PRO A 209 12.93 0.21 -23.95
C PRO A 209 12.61 1.70 -23.84
N ASP A 210 11.34 2.11 -23.91
CA ASP A 210 10.95 3.51 -23.80
C ASP A 210 11.16 4.01 -22.38
N VAL A 211 10.85 3.16 -21.37
CA VAL A 211 11.06 3.48 -19.95
C VAL A 211 12.56 3.52 -19.62
N GLN A 212 13.34 2.58 -20.17
CA GLN A 212 14.80 2.58 -20.01
C GLN A 212 15.42 3.86 -20.58
N ALA A 213 15.08 4.23 -21.83
CA ALA A 213 15.55 5.46 -22.46
C ALA A 213 15.12 6.72 -21.68
N MET A 214 13.91 6.71 -21.10
CA MET A 214 13.43 7.79 -20.24
C MET A 214 14.26 7.90 -18.96
N ALA A 215 14.48 6.78 -18.26
CA ALA A 215 15.30 6.75 -17.05
C ALA A 215 16.72 7.25 -17.30
N GLU A 216 17.35 6.87 -18.43
CA GLU A 216 18.66 7.38 -18.85
C GLU A 216 18.67 8.91 -19.03
N ARG A 217 17.62 9.50 -19.61
CA ARG A 217 17.53 10.97 -19.77
C ARG A 217 17.50 11.71 -18.44
N TYR A 218 16.89 11.11 -17.41
CA TYR A 218 16.86 11.65 -16.04
C TYR A 218 18.12 11.28 -15.22
N GLY A 219 19.00 10.41 -15.73
CA GLY A 219 20.18 9.93 -15.01
C GLY A 219 19.84 9.05 -13.82
N VAL A 220 18.72 8.31 -13.88
CA VAL A 220 18.19 7.44 -12.80
C VAL A 220 17.98 6.03 -13.30
N THR A 221 17.70 5.11 -12.38
CA THR A 221 17.29 3.74 -12.71
C THR A 221 15.79 3.67 -13.03
N VAL A 222 15.37 2.64 -13.77
CA VAL A 222 13.94 2.40 -14.06
C VAL A 222 13.11 2.30 -12.77
N PRO A 223 13.52 1.57 -11.72
CA PRO A 223 12.78 1.58 -10.44
C PRO A 223 12.60 2.97 -9.85
N GLN A 224 13.64 3.81 -9.85
CA GLN A 224 13.55 5.19 -9.36
C GLN A 224 12.55 6.02 -10.17
N LEU A 225 12.57 5.89 -11.50
CA LEU A 225 11.61 6.57 -12.38
C LEU A 225 10.17 6.14 -12.05
N CYS A 226 9.93 4.84 -11.92
CA CYS A 226 8.60 4.30 -11.62
C CYS A 226 8.08 4.71 -10.22
N ILE A 227 8.95 4.72 -9.21
CA ILE A 227 8.60 5.18 -7.87
C ILE A 227 8.29 6.69 -7.90
N ARG A 228 9.14 7.48 -8.57
CA ARG A 228 8.89 8.92 -8.73
C ARG A 228 7.59 9.20 -9.47
N TYR A 229 7.27 8.40 -10.50
CA TYR A 229 6.00 8.50 -11.22
C TYR A 229 4.80 8.39 -10.26
N THR A 230 4.75 7.32 -9.44
CA THR A 230 3.63 7.15 -8.49
C THR A 230 3.57 8.28 -7.45
N LEU A 231 4.73 8.74 -6.96
CA LEU A 231 4.81 9.89 -6.05
C LEU A 231 4.28 11.18 -6.68
N GLN A 232 4.57 11.43 -7.97
CA GLN A 232 4.08 12.61 -8.70
C GLN A 232 2.58 12.54 -9.05
N LEU A 233 1.99 11.35 -9.07
CA LEU A 233 0.53 11.17 -9.11
C LEU A 233 -0.16 11.57 -7.78
N GLY A 234 0.60 11.96 -6.75
CA GLY A 234 0.06 12.32 -5.44
C GLY A 234 -0.23 11.10 -4.54
N THR A 235 0.29 9.93 -4.87
CA THR A 235 0.09 8.71 -4.09
C THR A 235 1.23 8.46 -3.09
N VAL A 236 0.97 7.63 -2.07
CA VAL A 236 2.03 7.00 -1.27
C VAL A 236 2.57 5.83 -2.05
N SER A 237 3.90 5.72 -2.22
CA SER A 237 4.52 4.63 -2.98
C SER A 237 5.02 3.51 -2.07
N LEU A 238 4.70 2.25 -2.41
CA LEU A 238 5.04 1.06 -1.63
C LEU A 238 5.87 0.06 -2.47
N PRO A 239 7.13 0.39 -2.82
CA PRO A 239 8.02 -0.59 -3.43
C PRO A 239 8.38 -1.69 -2.43
N LYS A 240 8.45 -2.94 -2.92
CA LYS A 240 8.86 -4.10 -2.12
C LYS A 240 10.31 -4.46 -2.42
N THR A 241 11.10 -4.60 -1.39
CA THR A 241 12.43 -5.21 -1.47
C THR A 241 12.93 -5.63 -0.08
N ALA A 242 13.73 -6.71 -0.01
CA ALA A 242 14.48 -7.09 1.17
C ALA A 242 15.97 -6.68 1.06
N ASN A 243 16.41 -6.13 -0.09
CA ASN A 243 17.78 -5.73 -0.31
C ASN A 243 18.01 -4.28 0.14
N PRO A 244 18.90 -4.01 1.13
CA PRO A 244 19.17 -2.66 1.61
C PRO A 244 19.72 -1.70 0.53
N GLU A 245 20.44 -2.21 -0.49
CA GLU A 245 20.93 -1.37 -1.59
C GLU A 245 19.77 -0.86 -2.45
N HIS A 246 18.78 -1.73 -2.73
CA HIS A 246 17.57 -1.32 -3.43
C HIS A 246 16.73 -0.35 -2.58
N MET A 247 16.67 -0.55 -1.25
CA MET A 247 15.97 0.39 -0.36
C MET A 247 16.59 1.79 -0.46
N ARG A 248 17.94 1.90 -0.39
CA ARG A 248 18.63 3.19 -0.55
C ARG A 248 18.38 3.82 -1.91
N ALA A 249 18.47 3.02 -2.99
CA ALA A 249 18.22 3.51 -4.34
C ALA A 249 16.77 3.98 -4.51
N ASN A 250 15.79 3.23 -4.01
CA ASN A 250 14.37 3.57 -4.07
C ASN A 250 14.03 4.88 -3.33
N ALA A 251 14.83 5.28 -2.36
CA ALA A 251 14.68 6.54 -1.62
C ALA A 251 15.35 7.74 -2.35
N GLN A 252 16.14 7.51 -3.39
CA GLN A 252 16.81 8.56 -4.17
C GLN A 252 15.94 8.98 -5.36
N VAL A 253 14.84 9.66 -5.08
CA VAL A 253 13.81 10.04 -6.06
C VAL A 253 13.51 11.55 -6.04
N ASP A 254 14.49 12.35 -5.60
CA ASP A 254 14.39 13.82 -5.49
C ASP A 254 14.60 14.51 -6.85
N PHE A 255 13.94 14.05 -7.90
CA PHE A 255 13.89 14.66 -9.22
C PHE A 255 12.45 14.82 -9.68
N GLU A 256 12.21 15.60 -10.71
CA GLU A 256 10.88 15.82 -11.26
C GLU A 256 10.81 15.26 -12.70
N ILE A 257 9.76 14.47 -12.95
CA ILE A 257 9.41 13.99 -14.29
C ILE A 257 8.59 15.08 -14.97
N SER A 258 8.92 15.43 -16.22
CA SER A 258 8.19 16.44 -16.99
C SER A 258 6.73 16.01 -17.22
N ALA A 259 5.84 16.98 -17.44
CA ALA A 259 4.43 16.68 -17.71
C ALA A 259 4.24 15.83 -18.99
N GLU A 260 5.12 16.02 -20.01
CA GLU A 260 5.12 15.21 -21.22
C GLU A 260 5.50 13.75 -20.92
N ASP A 261 6.57 13.52 -20.15
CA ASP A 261 7.01 12.18 -19.77
C ASP A 261 6.03 11.51 -18.77
N MET A 262 5.39 12.28 -17.88
CA MET A 262 4.28 11.75 -17.05
C MET A 262 3.13 11.23 -17.89
N ALA A 263 2.71 11.98 -18.92
CA ALA A 263 1.65 11.55 -19.83
C ALA A 263 2.08 10.33 -20.68
N ALA A 264 3.35 10.27 -21.09
CA ALA A 264 3.88 9.10 -21.81
C ALA A 264 3.88 7.84 -20.92
N LEU A 265 4.29 7.95 -19.65
CA LEU A 265 4.28 6.84 -18.69
C LEU A 265 2.84 6.38 -18.36
N GLU A 266 1.89 7.29 -18.28
CA GLU A 266 0.47 6.98 -18.08
C GLU A 266 -0.12 6.23 -19.27
N GLY A 267 0.25 6.62 -20.50
CA GLY A 267 -0.23 6.03 -21.75
C GLY A 267 0.42 4.70 -22.12
N LEU A 268 1.39 4.19 -21.35
CA LEU A 268 2.00 2.89 -21.61
C LEU A 268 0.99 1.75 -21.44
N GLU A 269 1.17 0.67 -22.19
CA GLU A 269 0.50 -0.60 -21.96
C GLU A 269 1.52 -1.59 -21.36
N ALA A 270 1.59 -1.67 -20.03
CA ALA A 270 2.48 -2.58 -19.32
C ALA A 270 1.67 -3.44 -18.33
N ARG A 271 0.95 -4.44 -18.87
CA ARG A 271 0.07 -5.34 -18.10
C ARG A 271 0.47 -6.81 -18.19
N ASP A 272 1.66 -7.10 -18.66
CA ASP A 272 2.21 -8.45 -18.63
C ASP A 272 2.99 -8.64 -17.33
N TYR A 273 2.38 -9.30 -16.35
CA TYR A 273 2.97 -9.56 -15.05
C TYR A 273 3.65 -10.95 -14.98
N GLY A 274 3.87 -11.61 -16.12
CA GLY A 274 4.58 -12.89 -16.20
C GLY A 274 3.95 -13.95 -15.28
N GLU A 275 4.76 -14.59 -14.45
CA GLU A 275 4.31 -15.61 -13.49
C GLU A 275 3.34 -15.07 -12.41
N HIS A 276 3.31 -13.75 -12.18
CA HIS A 276 2.39 -13.13 -11.24
C HIS A 276 0.99 -12.87 -11.83
N ALA A 277 0.81 -13.03 -13.15
CA ALA A 277 -0.49 -12.84 -13.82
C ALA A 277 -1.61 -13.77 -13.29
N GLY A 278 -1.25 -14.87 -12.60
CA GLY A 278 -2.22 -15.75 -11.94
C GLY A 278 -2.87 -15.17 -10.68
N PHE A 279 -2.32 -14.13 -10.08
CA PHE A 279 -2.96 -13.47 -8.92
C PHE A 279 -4.14 -12.61 -9.38
N PRO A 280 -5.25 -12.61 -8.61
CA PRO A 280 -6.49 -11.93 -9.02
C PRO A 280 -6.30 -10.46 -9.41
N VAL A 281 -5.49 -9.70 -8.67
CA VAL A 281 -5.24 -8.27 -8.95
C VAL A 281 -4.49 -8.01 -10.25
N PHE A 282 -3.76 -8.99 -10.77
CA PHE A 282 -2.98 -8.90 -12.02
C PHE A 282 -3.62 -9.62 -13.20
N SER A 283 -4.70 -10.38 -12.95
CA SER A 283 -5.37 -11.18 -14.00
C SER A 283 -6.14 -10.33 -15.02
N GLY A 284 -6.36 -9.04 -14.74
CA GLY A 284 -7.15 -8.15 -15.59
C GLY A 284 -8.65 -8.44 -15.58
N LYS A 285 -9.12 -9.26 -14.64
CA LYS A 285 -10.53 -9.63 -14.47
C LYS A 285 -11.22 -8.70 -13.48
#